data_06a5176af872ada1204c7c6ea658f58f
#
_entry.id   06a5176af872ada1204c7c6ea658f58f
#
_cell.length_a   1.000
_cell.length_b   1.000
_cell.length_c   1.000
_cell.angle_alpha   90.00
_cell.angle_beta   90.00
_cell.angle_gamma   90.00
#
_symmetry.space_group_name_H-M   'P 1'
#
loop_
_entity.id
_entity.type
_entity.pdbx_description
1 polymer ?
#
loop_
_entity_poly.entity_id
_entity_poly.type
_entity_poly.pdbx_seq_one_letter_code
_entity_poly.pdbx_strand_id
1 'polypeptide(L)'
;RVLVFVATRYACAHLASKLCTAGVRASALHGDLSQGGRQAALQDFKDSRIDVLVTTDLASRGIDIASLPVVVNFDLPRSADDYTHRIGRTARAGAQGQAVSFVSANAFAHWQLIQKRTQVPLPLEVVAGFEPTETPAPTAGVGGIKGKRPSKKDKLRAALIQV
;
A
#
# COMPACT_ATOMS: atom_id res chain seq x y z
N ARG A 1 -8.14 -16.28 2.87
CA ARG A 1 -7.51 -15.28 3.75
C ARG A 1 -6.96 -14.14 2.90
N VAL A 2 -7.16 -12.93 3.35
CA VAL A 2 -6.74 -11.71 2.64
C VAL A 2 -5.86 -10.87 3.57
N LEU A 3 -4.72 -10.41 3.07
CA LEU A 3 -3.88 -9.42 3.74
C LEU A 3 -4.06 -8.06 3.07
N VAL A 4 -4.48 -7.07 3.84
CA VAL A 4 -4.74 -5.71 3.33
C VAL A 4 -3.71 -4.74 3.89
N PHE A 5 -3.02 -4.03 3.01
CA PHE A 5 -2.04 -3.01 3.35
C PHE A 5 -2.63 -1.61 3.28
N VAL A 6 -2.46 -0.86 4.36
CA VAL A 6 -2.86 0.55 4.48
C VAL A 6 -1.68 1.43 4.91
N ALA A 7 -1.75 2.73 4.64
CA ALA A 7 -0.65 3.66 4.88
C ALA A 7 -0.46 4.03 6.35
N THR A 8 -1.54 4.06 7.15
CA THR A 8 -1.51 4.57 8.53
C THR A 8 -2.13 3.61 9.54
N ARG A 9 -1.72 3.74 10.82
CA ARG A 9 -2.32 2.99 11.93
C ARG A 9 -3.80 3.30 12.11
N TYR A 10 -4.18 4.55 11.93
CA TYR A 10 -5.58 4.98 11.97
C TYR A 10 -6.41 4.29 10.89
N ALA A 11 -5.95 4.33 9.62
CA ALA A 11 -6.61 3.64 8.53
C ALA A 11 -6.72 2.13 8.77
N CYS A 12 -5.69 1.53 9.40
CA CYS A 12 -5.67 0.12 9.75
C CYS A 12 -6.83 -0.25 10.70
N ALA A 13 -6.93 0.44 11.82
CA ALA A 13 -8.01 0.21 12.80
C ALA A 13 -9.39 0.54 12.23
N HIS A 14 -9.50 1.66 11.49
CA HIS A 14 -10.75 2.11 10.90
C HIS A 14 -11.28 1.14 9.84
N LEU A 15 -10.44 0.70 8.92
CA LEU A 15 -10.83 -0.24 7.87
C LEU A 15 -11.22 -1.60 8.47
N ALA A 16 -10.46 -2.12 9.43
CA ALA A 16 -10.81 -3.37 10.10
C ALA A 16 -12.20 -3.26 10.79
N SER A 17 -12.46 -2.16 11.49
CA SER A 17 -13.77 -1.89 12.10
C SER A 17 -14.89 -1.83 11.08
N LYS A 18 -14.69 -1.14 9.94
CA LYS A 18 -15.68 -1.06 8.86
C LYS A 18 -15.98 -2.43 8.26
N LEU A 19 -14.96 -3.25 8.04
CA LEU A 19 -15.12 -4.62 7.54
C LEU A 19 -15.93 -5.48 8.54
N CYS A 20 -15.63 -5.37 9.84
CA CYS A 20 -16.40 -6.08 10.87
C CYS A 20 -17.88 -5.64 10.89
N THR A 21 -18.16 -4.33 10.77
CA THR A 21 -19.53 -3.80 10.67
C THR A 21 -20.25 -4.33 9.42
N ALA A 22 -19.52 -4.58 8.34
CA ALA A 22 -20.04 -5.19 7.12
C ALA A 22 -20.15 -6.73 7.19
N GLY A 23 -19.91 -7.35 8.36
CA GLY A 23 -20.02 -8.79 8.56
C GLY A 23 -18.79 -9.60 8.16
N VAL A 24 -17.67 -8.95 7.81
CA VAL A 24 -16.40 -9.61 7.47
C VAL A 24 -15.59 -9.83 8.75
N ARG A 25 -15.12 -11.05 9.00
CA ARG A 25 -14.21 -11.35 10.12
C ARG A 25 -12.84 -10.74 9.85
N ALA A 26 -12.60 -9.55 10.39
CA ALA A 26 -11.38 -8.79 10.16
C ALA A 26 -10.70 -8.39 11.48
N SER A 27 -9.39 -8.21 11.45
CA SER A 27 -8.62 -7.65 12.55
C SER A 27 -7.55 -6.69 12.04
N ALA A 28 -7.18 -5.72 12.88
CA ALA A 28 -6.11 -4.79 12.61
C ALA A 28 -4.79 -5.26 13.22
N LEU A 29 -3.67 -5.01 12.50
CA LEU A 29 -2.32 -5.25 12.98
C LEU A 29 -1.46 -4.02 12.76
N HIS A 30 -1.21 -3.24 13.83
CA HIS A 30 -0.41 -2.01 13.78
C HIS A 30 0.47 -1.83 15.01
N GLY A 31 1.33 -0.82 14.97
CA GLY A 31 2.36 -0.63 15.99
C GLY A 31 1.85 -0.26 17.39
N ASP A 32 0.60 0.22 17.52
CA ASP A 32 0.03 0.61 18.82
C ASP A 32 -0.59 -0.57 19.59
N LEU A 33 -0.68 -1.74 18.96
CA LEU A 33 -1.12 -2.94 19.66
C LEU A 33 -0.04 -3.41 20.64
N SER A 34 -0.48 -3.89 21.81
CA SER A 34 0.40 -4.61 22.72
C SER A 34 0.99 -5.86 22.05
N GLN A 35 2.10 -6.37 22.54
CA GLN A 35 2.71 -7.59 21.99
C GLN A 35 1.74 -8.78 22.02
N GLY A 36 0.96 -8.93 23.09
CA GLY A 36 -0.09 -9.95 23.17
C GLY A 36 -1.20 -9.76 22.14
N GLY A 37 -1.66 -8.53 21.92
CA GLY A 37 -2.65 -8.22 20.90
C GLY A 37 -2.17 -8.52 19.48
N ARG A 38 -0.88 -8.22 19.18
CA ARG A 38 -0.26 -8.57 17.91
C ARG A 38 -0.20 -10.07 17.69
N GLN A 39 0.22 -10.84 18.72
CA GLN A 39 0.29 -12.29 18.65
C GLN A 39 -1.11 -12.89 18.46
N ALA A 40 -2.11 -12.40 19.19
CA ALA A 40 -3.49 -12.87 19.06
C ALA A 40 -4.03 -12.65 17.65
N ALA A 41 -3.91 -11.42 17.10
CA ALA A 41 -4.38 -11.12 15.74
C ALA A 41 -3.71 -11.99 14.67
N LEU A 42 -2.41 -12.23 14.81
CA LEU A 42 -1.65 -13.11 13.91
C LEU A 42 -2.07 -14.57 14.03
N GLN A 43 -2.27 -15.06 15.25
CA GLN A 43 -2.70 -16.43 15.48
C GLN A 43 -4.11 -16.66 14.96
N ASP A 44 -5.04 -15.72 15.21
CA ASP A 44 -6.41 -15.76 14.68
C ASP A 44 -6.43 -15.79 13.15
N PHE A 45 -5.52 -15.06 12.51
CA PHE A 45 -5.40 -15.07 11.06
C PHE A 45 -4.80 -16.38 10.53
N LYS A 46 -3.77 -16.93 11.21
CA LYS A 46 -3.17 -18.22 10.84
C LYS A 46 -4.17 -19.36 10.98
N ASP A 47 -4.94 -19.36 12.05
CA ASP A 47 -5.96 -20.37 12.35
C ASP A 47 -7.27 -20.19 11.57
N SER A 48 -7.34 -19.20 10.67
CA SER A 48 -8.54 -18.88 9.89
C SER A 48 -9.76 -18.49 10.74
N ARG A 49 -9.54 -18.03 11.98
CA ARG A 49 -10.59 -17.42 12.81
C ARG A 49 -11.04 -16.07 12.29
N ILE A 50 -10.13 -15.36 11.60
CA ILE A 50 -10.45 -14.17 10.81
C ILE A 50 -10.06 -14.40 9.35
N ASP A 51 -10.79 -13.74 8.44
CA ASP A 51 -10.59 -13.85 7.00
C ASP A 51 -9.67 -12.76 6.46
N VAL A 52 -9.71 -11.59 7.10
CA VAL A 52 -9.00 -10.38 6.66
C VAL A 52 -8.10 -9.85 7.78
N LEU A 53 -6.81 -9.70 7.47
CA LEU A 53 -5.87 -9.00 8.33
C LEU A 53 -5.48 -7.67 7.67
N VAL A 54 -5.84 -6.55 8.31
CA VAL A 54 -5.45 -5.21 7.86
C VAL A 54 -4.16 -4.80 8.56
N THR A 55 -3.15 -4.36 7.82
CA THR A 55 -1.83 -4.06 8.40
C THR A 55 -1.16 -2.85 7.76
N THR A 56 -0.14 -2.32 8.44
CA THR A 56 0.81 -1.35 7.89
C THR A 56 2.13 -2.02 7.53
N ASP A 57 2.94 -1.42 6.64
CA ASP A 57 4.25 -1.98 6.26
C ASP A 57 5.13 -2.28 7.49
N LEU A 58 5.20 -1.33 8.42
CA LEU A 58 6.03 -1.49 9.61
C LEU A 58 5.57 -2.66 10.48
N ALA A 59 4.27 -2.83 10.64
CA ALA A 59 3.72 -3.90 11.47
C ALA A 59 3.83 -5.27 10.81
N SER A 60 3.89 -5.32 9.47
CA SER A 60 4.02 -6.56 8.70
C SER A 60 5.46 -7.08 8.56
N ARG A 61 6.46 -6.27 8.93
CA ARG A 61 7.86 -6.70 8.90
C ARG A 61 8.14 -7.77 9.95
N GLY A 62 8.91 -8.79 9.56
CA GLY A 62 9.25 -9.90 10.45
C GLY A 62 8.10 -10.88 10.74
N ILE A 63 6.95 -10.72 10.08
CA ILE A 63 5.84 -11.66 10.22
C ILE A 63 5.99 -12.78 9.21
N ASP A 64 5.96 -14.00 9.72
CA ASP A 64 5.90 -15.20 8.91
C ASP A 64 4.44 -15.45 8.44
N ILE A 65 4.03 -14.67 7.44
CA ILE A 65 2.80 -14.88 6.68
C ILE A 65 3.19 -14.91 5.21
N ALA A 66 3.11 -16.07 4.62
CA ALA A 66 3.42 -16.31 3.22
C ALA A 66 2.33 -17.17 2.58
N SER A 67 2.38 -17.29 1.26
CA SER A 67 1.47 -18.14 0.48
C SER A 67 -0.02 -17.81 0.69
N LEU A 68 -0.32 -16.52 0.83
CA LEU A 68 -1.70 -16.06 0.93
C LEU A 68 -2.41 -16.14 -0.43
N PRO A 69 -3.69 -16.50 -0.47
CA PRO A 69 -4.46 -16.46 -1.70
C PRO A 69 -4.55 -15.04 -2.29
N VAL A 70 -4.74 -14.03 -1.44
CA VAL A 70 -4.96 -12.64 -1.87
C VAL A 70 -4.20 -11.66 -1.00
N VAL A 71 -3.57 -10.69 -1.67
CA VAL A 71 -2.98 -9.48 -1.06
C VAL A 71 -3.62 -8.25 -1.68
N VAL A 72 -4.03 -7.30 -0.86
CA VAL A 72 -4.65 -6.05 -1.29
C VAL A 72 -3.79 -4.87 -0.83
N ASN A 73 -3.34 -4.03 -1.76
CA ASN A 73 -2.82 -2.71 -1.47
C ASN A 73 -4.00 -1.72 -1.48
N PHE A 74 -4.61 -1.49 -0.32
CA PHE A 74 -5.66 -0.47 -0.17
C PHE A 74 -5.07 0.93 -0.39
N ASP A 75 -3.88 1.16 0.21
CA ASP A 75 -3.03 2.31 -0.11
C ASP A 75 -1.76 1.81 -0.81
N LEU A 76 -1.33 2.52 -1.85
CA LEU A 76 -0.08 2.22 -2.53
C LEU A 76 1.12 2.41 -1.57
N PRO A 77 2.14 1.55 -1.62
CA PRO A 77 3.35 1.70 -0.83
C PRO A 77 4.18 2.89 -1.33
N ARG A 78 5.10 3.36 -0.48
CA ARG A 78 5.96 4.51 -0.82
C ARG A 78 7.03 4.20 -1.87
N SER A 79 7.39 2.95 -2.03
CA SER A 79 8.45 2.52 -2.96
C SER A 79 8.04 1.28 -3.76
N ALA A 80 8.71 1.07 -4.89
CA ALA A 80 8.56 -0.14 -5.69
C ALA A 80 9.06 -1.40 -4.96
N ASP A 81 10.08 -1.25 -4.11
CA ASP A 81 10.61 -2.34 -3.30
C ASP A 81 9.57 -2.80 -2.28
N ASP A 82 8.94 -1.84 -1.56
CA ASP A 82 7.84 -2.18 -0.65
C ASP A 82 6.67 -2.83 -1.40
N TYR A 83 6.38 -2.36 -2.63
CA TYR A 83 5.36 -2.98 -3.49
C TYR A 83 5.67 -4.45 -3.75
N THR A 84 6.88 -4.75 -4.17
CA THR A 84 7.34 -6.11 -4.43
C THR A 84 7.30 -6.98 -3.16
N HIS A 85 7.70 -6.43 -2.01
CA HIS A 85 7.63 -7.12 -0.72
C HIS A 85 6.20 -7.43 -0.30
N ARG A 86 5.23 -6.53 -0.56
CA ARG A 86 3.82 -6.75 -0.25
C ARG A 86 3.22 -7.84 -1.13
N ILE A 87 3.35 -7.72 -2.45
CA ILE A 87 2.82 -8.72 -3.38
C ILE A 87 3.53 -10.08 -3.22
N GLY A 88 4.79 -10.08 -2.82
CA GLY A 88 5.53 -11.30 -2.48
C GLY A 88 5.01 -12.05 -1.23
N ARG A 89 3.91 -11.63 -0.61
CA ARG A 89 3.17 -12.43 0.41
C ARG A 89 2.19 -13.40 -0.22
N THR A 90 1.93 -13.30 -1.50
CA THR A 90 1.14 -14.25 -2.28
C THR A 90 2.00 -14.96 -3.33
N ALA A 91 1.45 -15.96 -4.02
CA ALA A 91 2.07 -16.68 -5.15
C ALA A 91 3.49 -17.21 -4.85
N ARG A 92 3.72 -17.82 -3.68
CA ARG A 92 5.00 -18.43 -3.33
C ARG A 92 4.97 -19.95 -3.51
N ALA A 93 6.17 -20.52 -3.75
CA ALA A 93 6.39 -21.97 -3.84
C ALA A 93 5.51 -22.66 -4.89
N GLY A 94 5.24 -22.02 -6.03
CA GLY A 94 4.41 -22.57 -7.10
C GLY A 94 2.89 -22.46 -6.87
N ALA A 95 2.45 -21.89 -5.74
CA ALA A 95 1.04 -21.62 -5.51
C ALA A 95 0.57 -20.40 -6.33
N GLN A 96 -0.67 -20.46 -6.82
CA GLN A 96 -1.33 -19.32 -7.44
C GLN A 96 -1.79 -18.33 -6.35
N GLY A 97 -1.74 -17.02 -6.66
CA GLY A 97 -2.21 -15.99 -5.77
C GLY A 97 -2.52 -14.70 -6.52
N GLN A 98 -3.34 -13.88 -5.92
CA GLN A 98 -3.79 -12.61 -6.50
C GLN A 98 -3.28 -11.43 -5.71
N ALA A 99 -2.77 -10.40 -6.39
CA ALA A 99 -2.43 -9.12 -5.82
C ALA A 99 -3.32 -8.04 -6.45
N VAL A 100 -4.06 -7.32 -5.62
CA VAL A 100 -4.96 -6.23 -6.03
C VAL A 100 -4.42 -4.92 -5.48
N SER A 101 -4.43 -3.85 -6.28
CA SER A 101 -4.01 -2.52 -5.85
C SER A 101 -5.05 -1.48 -6.22
N PHE A 102 -5.54 -0.73 -5.23
CA PHE A 102 -6.44 0.39 -5.50
C PHE A 102 -5.63 1.62 -5.89
N VAL A 103 -5.97 2.20 -7.02
CA VAL A 103 -5.29 3.36 -7.58
C VAL A 103 -6.30 4.48 -7.74
N SER A 104 -6.27 5.45 -6.82
CA SER A 104 -7.07 6.68 -6.95
C SER A 104 -6.47 7.62 -7.98
N ALA A 105 -7.24 8.59 -8.45
CA ALA A 105 -6.78 9.62 -9.39
C ALA A 105 -5.49 10.31 -8.90
N ASN A 106 -5.45 10.67 -7.61
CA ASN A 106 -4.29 11.33 -6.99
C ASN A 106 -3.07 10.41 -6.86
N ALA A 107 -3.25 9.10 -6.81
CA ALA A 107 -2.18 8.11 -6.71
C ALA A 107 -1.67 7.64 -8.09
N PHE A 108 -2.31 8.04 -9.18
CA PHE A 108 -2.01 7.53 -10.52
C PHE A 108 -0.56 7.79 -10.95
N ALA A 109 -0.05 9.00 -10.74
CA ALA A 109 1.34 9.33 -11.08
C ALA A 109 2.34 8.48 -10.27
N HIS A 110 2.05 8.24 -9.00
CA HIS A 110 2.86 7.36 -8.16
C HIS A 110 2.80 5.90 -8.61
N TRP A 111 1.62 5.44 -9.01
CA TRP A 111 1.43 4.11 -9.58
C TRP A 111 2.28 3.91 -10.83
N GLN A 112 2.30 4.86 -11.76
CA GLN A 112 3.14 4.80 -12.96
C GLN A 112 4.64 4.67 -12.61
N LEU A 113 5.11 5.33 -11.54
CA LEU A 113 6.50 5.18 -11.09
C LEU A 113 6.78 3.79 -10.52
N ILE A 114 5.84 3.20 -9.78
CA ILE A 114 5.94 1.82 -9.30
C ILE A 114 6.04 0.86 -10.49
N GLN A 115 5.12 0.94 -11.46
CA GLN A 115 5.11 0.10 -12.66
C GLN A 115 6.43 0.20 -13.44
N LYS A 116 6.93 1.42 -13.65
CA LYS A 116 8.20 1.65 -14.37
C LYS A 116 9.38 0.98 -13.67
N ARG A 117 9.40 0.95 -12.33
CA ARG A 117 10.50 0.37 -11.56
C ARG A 117 10.39 -1.14 -11.41
N THR A 118 9.19 -1.65 -11.25
CA THR A 118 8.96 -3.10 -11.13
C THR A 118 8.99 -3.81 -12.48
N GLN A 119 8.90 -3.07 -13.59
CA GLN A 119 8.84 -3.60 -14.96
C GLN A 119 7.68 -4.59 -15.18
N VAL A 120 6.68 -4.57 -14.33
CA VAL A 120 5.47 -5.40 -14.46
C VAL A 120 4.36 -4.54 -15.03
N PRO A 121 3.94 -4.77 -16.30
CA PRO A 121 2.79 -4.09 -16.86
C PRO A 121 1.53 -4.66 -16.21
N LEU A 122 0.93 -3.90 -15.30
CA LEU A 122 -0.34 -4.26 -14.67
C LEU A 122 -1.44 -3.42 -15.31
N PRO A 123 -2.43 -4.02 -15.97
CA PRO A 123 -3.57 -3.29 -16.51
C PRO A 123 -4.37 -2.67 -15.37
N LEU A 124 -4.94 -1.49 -15.63
CA LEU A 124 -5.93 -0.90 -14.75
C LEU A 124 -7.31 -1.39 -15.17
N GLU A 125 -8.04 -1.89 -14.21
CA GLU A 125 -9.43 -2.29 -14.39
C GLU A 125 -10.33 -1.30 -13.66
N VAL A 126 -11.43 -0.92 -14.27
CA VAL A 126 -12.46 -0.10 -13.64
C VAL A 126 -13.59 -1.02 -13.21
N VAL A 127 -13.90 -1.01 -11.93
CA VAL A 127 -15.00 -1.81 -11.38
C VAL A 127 -16.30 -1.03 -11.57
N ALA A 128 -17.31 -1.65 -12.19
CA ALA A 128 -18.60 -1.04 -12.42
C ALA A 128 -19.24 -0.56 -11.09
N GLY A 129 -19.70 0.68 -11.05
CA GLY A 129 -20.21 1.35 -9.85
C GLY A 129 -19.15 1.97 -8.95
N PHE A 130 -17.86 1.85 -9.33
CA PHE A 130 -16.71 2.46 -8.64
C PHE A 130 -15.81 3.22 -9.63
N GLU A 131 -16.41 3.76 -10.66
CA GLU A 131 -15.70 4.55 -11.66
C GLU A 131 -15.06 5.79 -10.99
N PRO A 132 -13.82 6.15 -11.39
CA PRO A 132 -13.18 7.34 -10.86
C PRO A 132 -14.01 8.59 -11.18
N THR A 133 -14.41 9.34 -10.17
CA THR A 133 -15.12 10.62 -10.32
C THR A 133 -14.17 11.79 -10.54
N GLU A 134 -12.89 11.61 -10.24
CA GLU A 134 -11.85 12.62 -10.38
C GLU A 134 -10.94 12.29 -11.56
N THR A 135 -10.55 13.31 -12.31
CA THR A 135 -9.54 13.18 -13.37
C THR A 135 -8.15 13.20 -12.72
N PRO A 136 -7.23 12.29 -13.06
CA PRO A 136 -5.85 12.38 -12.61
C PRO A 136 -5.25 13.73 -12.95
N ALA A 137 -4.58 14.37 -11.99
CA ALA A 137 -3.87 15.60 -12.28
C ALA A 137 -2.84 15.35 -13.40
N PRO A 138 -2.70 16.25 -14.38
CA PRO A 138 -1.72 16.09 -15.45
C PRO A 138 -0.33 15.94 -14.82
N THR A 139 0.34 14.84 -15.14
CA THR A 139 1.73 14.63 -14.72
C THR A 139 2.58 15.68 -15.41
N ALA A 140 2.98 16.70 -14.66
CA ALA A 140 3.98 17.63 -15.15
C ALA A 140 5.22 16.82 -15.53
N GLY A 141 5.57 16.81 -16.80
CA GLY A 141 6.52 15.92 -17.45
C GLY A 141 7.98 16.08 -17.05
N VAL A 142 8.28 16.35 -15.78
CA VAL A 142 9.67 16.41 -15.31
C VAL A 142 9.77 15.96 -13.85
N GLY A 143 10.41 14.82 -13.66
CA GLY A 143 11.15 14.48 -12.45
C GLY A 143 10.32 14.28 -11.18
N GLY A 144 10.56 13.14 -10.58
CA GLY A 144 9.93 12.59 -9.37
C GLY A 144 9.53 13.59 -8.29
N ILE A 145 8.55 13.21 -7.52
CA ILE A 145 7.87 13.90 -6.40
C ILE A 145 8.81 14.45 -5.29
N LYS A 146 10.09 14.21 -5.34
CA LYS A 146 11.10 15.02 -4.63
C LYS A 146 11.47 16.21 -5.51
N GLY A 147 10.76 17.31 -5.33
CA GLY A 147 11.26 18.61 -5.74
C GLY A 147 12.71 18.69 -5.23
N LYS A 148 13.66 18.85 -6.14
CA LYS A 148 15.07 19.10 -5.81
C LYS A 148 15.08 20.32 -4.90
N ARG A 149 15.25 20.11 -3.59
CA ARG A 149 15.41 21.23 -2.67
C ARG A 149 16.60 22.03 -3.21
N PRO A 150 16.43 23.33 -3.56
CA PRO A 150 17.50 24.09 -4.16
C PRO A 150 18.74 23.97 -3.28
N SER A 151 19.86 23.58 -3.87
CA SER A 151 21.13 23.50 -3.13
C SER A 151 21.52 24.90 -2.64
N LYS A 152 22.40 24.96 -1.65
CA LYS A 152 22.92 26.25 -1.16
C LYS A 152 23.53 27.08 -2.31
N LYS A 153 24.08 26.41 -3.32
CA LYS A 153 24.66 27.00 -4.53
C LYS A 153 23.58 27.56 -5.49
N ASP A 154 22.44 26.91 -5.60
CA ASP A 154 21.31 27.38 -6.43
C ASP A 154 20.65 28.62 -5.81
N LYS A 155 20.55 28.65 -4.48
CA LYS A 155 20.05 29.83 -3.74
C LYS A 155 20.98 31.04 -3.87
N LEU A 156 22.32 30.84 -3.87
CA LEU A 156 23.28 31.89 -4.09
C LEU A 156 23.24 32.43 -5.53
N ARG A 157 23.06 31.56 -6.53
CA ARG A 157 22.90 32.00 -7.93
C ARG A 157 21.60 32.80 -8.15
N ALA A 158 20.50 32.39 -7.54
CA ALA A 158 19.22 33.10 -7.63
C ALA A 158 19.29 34.49 -6.98
N ALA A 159 20.08 34.66 -5.91
CA ALA A 159 20.30 35.96 -5.24
C ALA A 159 21.20 36.93 -6.05
N LEU A 160 22.08 36.40 -6.92
CA LEU A 160 22.97 37.22 -7.76
C LEU A 160 22.34 37.73 -9.07
N ILE A 161 21.14 37.25 -9.41
CA ILE A 161 20.40 37.66 -10.64
C ILE A 161 19.40 38.81 -10.35
N GLN A 162 19.28 39.25 -9.10
CA GLN A 162 18.36 40.34 -8.68
C GLN A 162 19.09 41.69 -8.49
N VAL A 163 20.22 41.92 -9.16
CA VAL A 163 20.90 43.23 -9.20
C VAL A 163 20.90 43.76 -10.62
#